data_c67e97485550f1290cefc9032833ca42
#
_entry.id   c67e97485550f1290cefc9032833ca42
#
_cell.length_a   1.000
_cell.length_b   1.000
_cell.length_c   1.000
_cell.angle_alpha   90.00
_cell.angle_beta   90.00
_cell.angle_gamma   90.00
#
_symmetry.space_group_name_H-M   'P 1'
#
loop_
_entity.id
_entity.type
_entity.pdbx_description
1 polymer ?
#
loop_
_entity_poly.entity_id
_entity_poly.type
_entity_poly.pdbx_seq_one_letter_code
_entity_poly.pdbx_strand_id
1 'polypeptide(L)'
;MNFMKRAFLYVSRKRGKSILLFFILLILSTFVLTGLSIGSASKQAQKNLRQNIGGSFNIDVNYSDSNPYYHEEESENEDGSSDLLMYSTEQVTSKMVENIRNISGVKFCDATTESLINFDKLLPFAGTVPLDESLSHCVKSIGVWRSEEQNFFTSGKIQLIEGRHILDNDIHKVILCKDLAEKNNLNLGDSLIVTNENGKQLSFEIIGLFHAQKLEKVGESIPTYDKIQNLIFTDIKSIVELENSVAVQGFDTVKVTVNDPKDIEKIIEQVKHFPDYEENVYNIYANDEVYKNTAISLENLDKLVIGLLLVIIIASVIVLSLILTLWGKERIHETGVLLSIGIKKSSILGQYLIEVLMIAILAFTLSFVTSNMISGNIANTLLQQNTKNEKQQLSTQEDHTEMKSLDFSVSEDSESATPDIKVEITLPDILQLYTIGFSIIFISVTISSISVMITSY
;
A
#
# COMPACT_ATOMS: atom_id res chain seq x y z
N MET A 1 38.66 45.01 -18.87
CA MET A 1 38.26 44.32 -17.61
C MET A 1 37.27 43.26 -17.97
N ASN A 2 37.49 42.02 -17.51
CA ASN A 2 36.63 40.88 -17.86
C ASN A 2 35.21 41.09 -17.26
N PHE A 3 34.15 40.70 -17.98
CA PHE A 3 32.75 40.91 -17.57
C PHE A 3 32.42 40.27 -16.19
N MET A 4 33.05 39.16 -15.85
CA MET A 4 32.94 38.54 -14.52
C MET A 4 33.41 39.44 -13.39
N LYS A 5 34.56 40.11 -13.57
CA LYS A 5 35.12 41.02 -12.55
C LYS A 5 34.23 42.25 -12.36
N ARG A 6 33.57 42.73 -13.43
CA ARG A 6 32.60 43.82 -13.37
C ARG A 6 31.33 43.40 -12.60
N ALA A 7 30.82 42.21 -12.87
CA ALA A 7 29.66 41.65 -12.18
C ALA A 7 29.92 41.56 -10.66
N PHE A 8 31.05 40.98 -10.27
CA PHE A 8 31.40 40.85 -8.85
C PHE A 8 31.50 42.23 -8.14
N LEU A 9 32.19 43.20 -8.76
CA LEU A 9 32.29 44.53 -8.21
C LEU A 9 30.94 45.26 -8.09
N TYR A 10 30.02 45.00 -9.03
CA TYR A 10 28.67 45.55 -8.95
C TYR A 10 27.88 45.02 -7.79
N VAL A 11 27.84 43.69 -7.63
CA VAL A 11 27.13 43.00 -6.53
C VAL A 11 27.66 43.49 -5.16
N SER A 12 28.98 43.67 -5.01
CA SER A 12 29.60 44.11 -3.76
C SER A 12 29.35 45.60 -3.44
N ARG A 13 29.20 46.45 -4.45
CA ARG A 13 28.99 47.91 -4.29
C ARG A 13 27.51 48.25 -4.07
N LYS A 14 26.58 47.60 -4.76
CA LYS A 14 25.13 47.85 -4.67
C LYS A 14 24.43 46.90 -3.70
N ARG A 15 24.95 46.86 -2.45
CA ARG A 15 24.51 45.90 -1.41
C ARG A 15 22.99 45.85 -1.20
N GLY A 16 22.30 47.02 -1.16
CA GLY A 16 20.85 47.03 -0.95
C GLY A 16 20.04 46.28 -2.01
N LYS A 17 20.41 46.46 -3.30
CA LYS A 17 19.76 45.72 -4.41
C LYS A 17 20.11 44.25 -4.39
N SER A 18 21.36 43.91 -4.12
CA SER A 18 21.82 42.52 -4.04
C SER A 18 21.15 41.77 -2.89
N ILE A 19 20.96 42.41 -1.72
CA ILE A 19 20.25 41.83 -0.58
C ILE A 19 18.77 41.66 -0.89
N LEU A 20 18.10 42.64 -1.51
CA LEU A 20 16.69 42.48 -1.90
C LEU A 20 16.52 41.33 -2.88
N LEU A 21 17.35 41.23 -3.91
CA LEU A 21 17.31 40.12 -4.87
C LEU A 21 17.56 38.78 -4.21
N PHE A 22 18.52 38.73 -3.28
CA PHE A 22 18.82 37.55 -2.51
C PHE A 22 17.59 37.04 -1.73
N PHE A 23 16.88 37.90 -1.00
CA PHE A 23 15.69 37.49 -0.26
C PHE A 23 14.54 37.05 -1.17
N ILE A 24 14.34 37.71 -2.31
CA ILE A 24 13.33 37.31 -3.28
C ILE A 24 13.67 35.93 -3.84
N LEU A 25 14.90 35.70 -4.27
CA LEU A 25 15.35 34.41 -4.78
C LEU A 25 15.31 33.35 -3.68
N LEU A 26 15.63 33.67 -2.44
CA LEU A 26 15.54 32.77 -1.31
C LEU A 26 14.10 32.30 -1.07
N ILE A 27 13.14 33.24 -1.05
CA ILE A 27 11.72 32.89 -0.86
C ILE A 27 11.23 32.05 -2.01
N LEU A 28 11.47 32.43 -3.26
CA LEU A 28 11.04 31.69 -4.43
C LEU A 28 11.65 30.29 -4.48
N SER A 29 12.96 30.19 -4.24
CA SER A 29 13.65 28.88 -4.22
C SER A 29 13.20 27.99 -3.07
N THR A 30 12.87 28.57 -1.90
CA THR A 30 12.32 27.80 -0.78
C THR A 30 10.97 27.17 -1.16
N PHE A 31 10.06 27.92 -1.79
CA PHE A 31 8.79 27.37 -2.26
C PHE A 31 8.96 26.30 -3.34
N VAL A 32 9.84 26.54 -4.31
CA VAL A 32 10.13 25.54 -5.36
C VAL A 32 10.70 24.27 -4.75
N LEU A 33 11.69 24.37 -3.87
CA LEU A 33 12.32 23.22 -3.22
C LEU A 33 11.34 22.46 -2.32
N THR A 34 10.53 23.18 -1.56
CA THR A 34 9.47 22.58 -0.73
C THR A 34 8.49 21.78 -1.59
N GLY A 35 8.03 22.34 -2.71
CA GLY A 35 7.14 21.64 -3.63
C GLY A 35 7.79 20.37 -4.24
N LEU A 36 9.05 20.48 -4.69
CA LEU A 36 9.80 19.33 -5.22
C LEU A 36 9.95 18.23 -4.16
N SER A 37 10.33 18.60 -2.94
CA SER A 37 10.52 17.63 -1.84
C SER A 37 9.22 16.95 -1.42
N ILE A 38 8.08 17.67 -1.40
CA ILE A 38 6.77 17.07 -1.13
C ILE A 38 6.39 16.10 -2.27
N GLY A 39 6.60 16.46 -3.53
CA GLY A 39 6.36 15.60 -4.67
C GLY A 39 7.22 14.33 -4.65
N SER A 40 8.50 14.44 -4.32
CA SER A 40 9.41 13.30 -4.15
C SER A 40 8.98 12.39 -3.00
N ALA A 41 8.61 12.98 -1.86
CA ALA A 41 8.12 12.24 -0.69
C ALA A 41 6.78 11.55 -0.96
N SER A 42 5.85 12.18 -1.70
CA SER A 42 4.60 11.59 -2.14
C SER A 42 4.84 10.36 -3.02
N LYS A 43 5.73 10.44 -4.00
CA LYS A 43 6.10 9.30 -4.86
C LYS A 43 6.75 8.17 -4.07
N GLN A 44 7.60 8.50 -3.10
CA GLN A 44 8.20 7.49 -2.22
C GLN A 44 7.16 6.84 -1.31
N ALA A 45 6.22 7.62 -0.76
CA ALA A 45 5.11 7.11 0.03
C ALA A 45 4.21 6.18 -0.80
N GLN A 46 3.89 6.53 -2.06
CA GLN A 46 3.15 5.66 -2.97
C GLN A 46 3.90 4.34 -3.24
N LYS A 47 5.22 4.40 -3.39
CA LYS A 47 6.04 3.20 -3.60
C LYS A 47 6.04 2.32 -2.35
N ASN A 48 6.23 2.92 -1.17
CA ASN A 48 6.22 2.20 0.10
C ASN A 48 4.83 1.60 0.38
N LEU A 49 3.76 2.35 0.09
CA LEU A 49 2.38 1.87 0.21
C LEU A 49 2.18 0.61 -0.63
N ARG A 50 2.60 0.63 -1.90
CA ARG A 50 2.52 -0.54 -2.80
C ARG A 50 3.29 -1.75 -2.26
N GLN A 51 4.47 -1.52 -1.67
CA GLN A 51 5.31 -2.60 -1.15
C GLN A 51 4.84 -3.15 0.20
N ASN A 52 4.24 -2.31 1.06
CA ASN A 52 3.91 -2.67 2.43
C ASN A 52 2.46 -3.13 2.61
N ILE A 53 1.51 -2.46 1.95
CA ILE A 53 0.09 -2.88 2.04
C ILE A 53 -0.12 -4.10 1.13
N GLY A 54 0.64 -4.18 0.03
CA GLY A 54 0.41 -5.21 -0.98
C GLY A 54 -0.97 -5.05 -1.60
N GLY A 55 -1.23 -5.72 -2.67
CA GLY A 55 -2.57 -5.92 -3.18
C GLY A 55 -2.89 -7.39 -3.06
N SER A 56 -4.14 -7.70 -2.83
CA SER A 56 -4.61 -9.08 -2.88
C SER A 56 -5.95 -9.15 -3.59
N PHE A 57 -6.27 -10.31 -4.09
CA PHE A 57 -7.59 -10.64 -4.56
C PHE A 57 -7.95 -12.03 -4.04
N ASN A 58 -9.24 -12.28 -3.88
CA ASN A 58 -9.73 -13.58 -3.49
C ASN A 58 -10.36 -14.28 -4.68
N ILE A 59 -10.22 -15.57 -4.68
CA ILE A 59 -10.99 -16.49 -5.54
C ILE A 59 -11.77 -17.39 -4.56
N ASP A 60 -13.08 -17.22 -4.54
CA ASP A 60 -13.96 -17.98 -3.67
C ASP A 60 -14.89 -18.85 -4.51
N VAL A 61 -15.27 -19.98 -3.99
CA VAL A 61 -16.33 -20.81 -4.59
C VAL A 61 -17.64 -20.02 -4.56
N ASN A 62 -18.37 -20.06 -5.65
CA ASN A 62 -19.66 -19.39 -5.75
C ASN A 62 -20.77 -20.30 -5.18
N TYR A 63 -21.29 -19.95 -4.02
CA TYR A 63 -22.42 -20.61 -3.38
C TYR A 63 -23.75 -19.93 -3.75
N SER A 64 -24.09 -19.96 -5.06
CA SER A 64 -25.35 -19.45 -5.56
C SER A 64 -25.90 -20.32 -6.69
N ASP A 65 -27.19 -20.18 -7.00
CA ASP A 65 -27.89 -20.90 -8.06
C ASP A 65 -27.26 -20.74 -9.46
N SER A 66 -26.39 -19.75 -9.65
CA SER A 66 -25.67 -19.57 -10.93
C SER A 66 -24.55 -20.60 -11.11
N ASN A 67 -24.07 -21.22 -10.03
CA ASN A 67 -23.07 -22.28 -10.07
C ASN A 67 -23.75 -23.64 -10.32
N PRO A 68 -23.48 -24.31 -11.43
CA PRO A 68 -24.11 -25.59 -11.75
C PRO A 68 -23.72 -26.75 -10.79
N TYR A 69 -22.67 -26.52 -10.00
CA TYR A 69 -22.15 -27.49 -9.01
C TYR A 69 -22.56 -27.18 -7.57
N TYR A 70 -23.37 -26.13 -7.37
CA TYR A 70 -23.90 -25.76 -6.07
C TYR A 70 -25.07 -26.64 -5.69
N HIS A 71 -25.10 -27.07 -4.43
CA HIS A 71 -26.12 -27.91 -3.84
C HIS A 71 -26.53 -27.39 -2.47
N GLU A 72 -27.81 -27.56 -2.16
CA GLU A 72 -28.39 -27.31 -0.85
C GLU A 72 -29.03 -28.64 -0.36
N GLU A 73 -28.64 -29.07 0.82
CA GLU A 73 -29.24 -30.22 1.47
C GLU A 73 -29.80 -29.81 2.83
N GLU A 74 -31.08 -29.98 3.03
CA GLU A 74 -31.78 -29.75 4.29
C GLU A 74 -31.94 -31.05 5.05
N SER A 75 -31.44 -31.11 6.29
CA SER A 75 -31.61 -32.23 7.20
C SER A 75 -32.44 -31.82 8.40
N GLU A 76 -33.51 -32.55 8.70
CA GLU A 76 -34.31 -32.34 9.90
C GLU A 76 -33.67 -33.08 11.09
N ASN A 77 -33.46 -32.34 12.18
CA ASN A 77 -32.96 -32.85 13.44
C ASN A 77 -34.10 -33.48 14.28
N GLU A 78 -33.77 -34.35 15.22
CA GLU A 78 -34.77 -35.01 16.12
C GLU A 78 -35.54 -33.99 16.98
N ASP A 79 -35.05 -32.79 17.17
CA ASP A 79 -35.70 -31.69 17.93
C ASP A 79 -36.65 -30.82 17.07
N GLY A 80 -36.77 -31.13 15.76
CA GLY A 80 -37.60 -30.37 14.81
C GLY A 80 -36.96 -29.13 14.25
N SER A 81 -35.66 -28.89 14.50
CA SER A 81 -34.85 -27.92 13.80
C SER A 81 -34.34 -28.49 12.47
N SER A 82 -34.07 -27.64 11.48
CA SER A 82 -33.44 -28.05 10.25
C SER A 82 -32.06 -27.43 10.10
N ASP A 83 -31.08 -28.23 9.71
CA ASP A 83 -29.76 -27.78 9.30
C ASP A 83 -29.71 -27.71 7.77
N LEU A 84 -29.24 -26.58 7.25
CA LEU A 84 -29.04 -26.39 5.82
C LEU A 84 -27.54 -26.48 5.51
N LEU A 85 -27.18 -27.53 4.80
CA LEU A 85 -25.81 -27.71 4.27
C LEU A 85 -25.75 -27.16 2.85
N MET A 86 -24.93 -26.16 2.64
CA MET A 86 -24.63 -25.56 1.34
C MET A 86 -23.21 -25.93 0.92
N TYR A 87 -23.07 -26.58 -0.23
CA TYR A 87 -21.76 -26.99 -0.74
C TYR A 87 -21.67 -26.91 -2.27
N SER A 88 -20.45 -26.90 -2.79
CA SER A 88 -20.17 -27.04 -4.22
C SER A 88 -19.32 -28.30 -4.44
N THR A 89 -19.67 -29.11 -5.44
CA THR A 89 -18.88 -30.28 -5.82
C THR A 89 -17.61 -29.90 -6.64
N GLU A 90 -17.53 -28.67 -7.12
CA GLU A 90 -16.32 -28.10 -7.74
C GLU A 90 -15.74 -27.03 -6.86
N GLN A 91 -14.47 -27.21 -6.46
CA GLN A 91 -13.69 -26.31 -5.63
C GLN A 91 -12.33 -26.02 -6.26
N VAL A 92 -11.61 -25.02 -5.75
CA VAL A 92 -10.30 -24.66 -6.29
C VAL A 92 -9.30 -25.79 -6.03
N THR A 93 -8.75 -26.35 -7.10
CA THR A 93 -7.83 -27.49 -7.02
C THR A 93 -6.41 -27.04 -6.66
N SER A 94 -5.64 -27.94 -6.04
CA SER A 94 -4.20 -27.70 -5.78
C SER A 94 -3.41 -27.36 -7.04
N LYS A 95 -3.79 -27.93 -8.20
CA LYS A 95 -3.18 -27.64 -9.49
C LYS A 95 -3.44 -26.19 -9.93
N MET A 96 -4.68 -25.70 -9.75
CA MET A 96 -5.03 -24.32 -10.03
C MET A 96 -4.24 -23.35 -9.13
N VAL A 97 -4.13 -23.67 -7.83
CA VAL A 97 -3.32 -22.89 -6.87
C VAL A 97 -1.84 -22.83 -7.31
N GLU A 98 -1.26 -23.97 -7.71
CA GLU A 98 0.11 -24.02 -8.23
C GLU A 98 0.29 -23.14 -9.48
N ASN A 99 -0.66 -23.22 -10.42
CA ASN A 99 -0.64 -22.38 -11.63
C ASN A 99 -0.69 -20.89 -11.28
N ILE A 100 -1.56 -20.49 -10.35
CA ILE A 100 -1.66 -19.10 -9.88
C ILE A 100 -0.36 -18.66 -9.21
N ARG A 101 0.21 -19.51 -8.34
CA ARG A 101 1.46 -19.22 -7.64
C ARG A 101 2.64 -18.98 -8.58
N ASN A 102 2.64 -19.60 -9.75
CA ASN A 102 3.67 -19.48 -10.77
C ASN A 102 3.50 -18.24 -11.67
N ILE A 103 2.42 -17.48 -11.55
CA ILE A 103 2.24 -16.22 -12.30
C ILE A 103 3.27 -15.20 -11.80
N SER A 104 3.97 -14.58 -12.74
CA SER A 104 4.91 -13.50 -12.42
C SER A 104 4.18 -12.32 -11.78
N GLY A 105 4.62 -11.92 -10.59
CA GLY A 105 4.00 -10.86 -9.78
C GLY A 105 3.22 -11.37 -8.58
N VAL A 106 2.89 -12.65 -8.50
CA VAL A 106 2.30 -13.28 -7.32
C VAL A 106 3.38 -13.45 -6.24
N LYS A 107 3.05 -13.05 -5.01
CA LYS A 107 3.92 -13.13 -3.83
C LYS A 107 3.58 -14.33 -2.97
N PHE A 108 2.29 -14.48 -2.60
CA PHE A 108 1.76 -15.56 -1.79
C PHE A 108 0.42 -16.03 -2.36
N CYS A 109 0.13 -17.30 -2.13
CA CYS A 109 -1.11 -17.95 -2.53
C CYS A 109 -1.65 -18.71 -1.31
N ASP A 110 -2.50 -18.04 -0.50
CA ASP A 110 -3.12 -18.60 0.68
C ASP A 110 -4.42 -19.32 0.26
N ALA A 111 -4.32 -20.63 0.02
CA ALA A 111 -5.45 -21.46 -0.35
C ALA A 111 -5.89 -22.26 0.87
N THR A 112 -7.15 -22.13 1.25
CA THR A 112 -7.70 -22.67 2.48
C THR A 112 -9.09 -23.28 2.27
N THR A 113 -9.38 -24.30 3.07
CA THR A 113 -10.73 -24.77 3.38
C THR A 113 -10.83 -24.96 4.89
N GLU A 114 -12.01 -24.78 5.45
CA GLU A 114 -12.24 -24.91 6.88
C GLU A 114 -13.13 -26.12 7.17
N SER A 115 -12.80 -26.87 8.21
CA SER A 115 -13.60 -27.97 8.71
C SER A 115 -13.59 -27.97 10.24
N LEU A 116 -14.71 -28.38 10.85
CA LEU A 116 -14.82 -28.61 12.28
C LEU A 116 -14.54 -30.07 12.61
N ILE A 117 -13.42 -30.31 13.28
CA ILE A 117 -12.97 -31.68 13.57
C ILE A 117 -12.97 -31.92 15.06
N ASN A 118 -13.53 -33.08 15.45
CA ASN A 118 -13.43 -33.60 16.82
C ASN A 118 -12.34 -34.68 16.85
N PHE A 119 -11.16 -34.34 17.37
CA PHE A 119 -10.11 -35.32 17.59
C PHE A 119 -10.37 -36.11 18.86
N ASP A 120 -10.28 -37.47 18.78
CA ASP A 120 -10.77 -38.44 19.77
C ASP A 120 -10.35 -38.14 21.24
N LYS A 121 -9.18 -37.53 21.45
CA LYS A 121 -8.62 -37.26 22.81
C LYS A 121 -8.19 -35.81 23.03
N LEU A 122 -8.46 -34.92 22.09
CA LEU A 122 -8.03 -33.51 22.22
C LEU A 122 -9.07 -32.72 23.02
N LEU A 123 -8.62 -32.06 24.06
CA LEU A 123 -9.44 -31.20 24.91
C LEU A 123 -9.21 -29.73 24.53
N PRO A 124 -10.11 -29.07 23.80
CA PRO A 124 -9.95 -27.67 23.41
C PRO A 124 -10.10 -26.73 24.62
N PHE A 125 -9.65 -25.50 24.48
CA PHE A 125 -9.93 -24.40 25.40
C PHE A 125 -11.40 -23.99 25.25
N ALA A 126 -12.17 -23.95 26.33
CA ALA A 126 -13.58 -23.53 26.25
C ALA A 126 -13.73 -22.11 25.73
N GLY A 127 -14.65 -21.90 24.83
CA GLY A 127 -15.09 -20.59 24.36
C GLY A 127 -15.92 -19.85 25.41
N THR A 128 -16.42 -18.69 25.03
CA THR A 128 -17.32 -17.85 25.85
C THR A 128 -18.78 -18.01 25.43
N VAL A 129 -19.05 -18.61 24.28
CA VAL A 129 -20.39 -18.89 23.75
C VAL A 129 -20.75 -20.32 24.12
N PRO A 130 -21.92 -20.56 24.75
CA PRO A 130 -22.42 -21.91 24.94
C PRO A 130 -22.69 -22.58 23.57
N LEU A 131 -22.22 -23.81 23.41
CA LEU A 131 -22.43 -24.64 22.21
C LEU A 131 -23.07 -25.94 22.61
N ASP A 132 -23.71 -26.59 21.64
CA ASP A 132 -24.20 -27.95 21.79
C ASP A 132 -23.05 -28.90 22.07
N GLU A 133 -23.37 -30.03 22.72
CA GLU A 133 -22.35 -30.98 23.17
C GLU A 133 -21.52 -31.52 21.99
N SER A 134 -22.12 -31.68 20.83
CA SER A 134 -21.47 -32.10 19.58
C SER A 134 -20.36 -31.16 19.11
N LEU A 135 -20.58 -29.85 19.25
CA LEU A 135 -19.64 -28.81 18.82
C LEU A 135 -18.66 -28.35 19.91
N SER A 136 -18.98 -28.66 21.18
CA SER A 136 -18.17 -28.21 22.33
C SER A 136 -16.76 -28.80 22.36
N HIS A 137 -16.53 -29.91 21.69
CA HIS A 137 -15.26 -30.60 21.57
C HIS A 137 -14.59 -30.45 20.21
N CYS A 138 -15.26 -29.79 19.26
CA CYS A 138 -14.68 -29.50 17.95
C CYS A 138 -13.65 -28.42 18.00
N VAL A 139 -12.66 -28.52 17.13
CA VAL A 139 -11.65 -27.51 16.81
C VAL A 139 -11.76 -27.15 15.33
N LYS A 140 -11.51 -25.89 15.00
CA LYS A 140 -11.44 -25.46 13.61
C LYS A 140 -10.12 -25.93 13.02
N SER A 141 -10.21 -26.82 12.03
CA SER A 141 -9.08 -27.25 11.23
C SER A 141 -9.07 -26.51 9.89
N ILE A 142 -7.98 -25.84 9.61
CA ILE A 142 -7.77 -25.11 8.37
C ILE A 142 -6.89 -25.97 7.48
N GLY A 143 -7.50 -26.54 6.43
CA GLY A 143 -6.79 -27.23 5.37
C GLY A 143 -6.04 -26.21 4.50
N VAL A 144 -4.72 -26.34 4.40
CA VAL A 144 -3.87 -25.39 3.70
C VAL A 144 -3.11 -26.06 2.55
N TRP A 145 -2.79 -25.25 1.51
CA TRP A 145 -1.85 -25.67 0.48
C TRP A 145 -0.41 -25.60 1.01
N ARG A 146 -0.05 -24.45 1.65
CA ARG A 146 1.22 -24.23 2.34
C ARG A 146 0.98 -23.34 3.55
N SER A 147 1.27 -23.81 4.74
CA SER A 147 0.97 -23.05 5.94
C SER A 147 1.82 -21.77 6.11
N GLU A 148 3.03 -21.71 5.51
CA GLU A 148 3.86 -20.49 5.55
C GLU A 148 3.24 -19.30 4.80
N GLU A 149 2.40 -19.55 3.80
CA GLU A 149 1.72 -18.54 3.00
C GLU A 149 0.36 -18.14 3.59
N GLN A 150 -0.12 -18.86 4.59
CA GLN A 150 -1.41 -18.65 5.23
C GLN A 150 -1.45 -17.33 6.02
N ASN A 151 -2.60 -16.62 5.96
CA ASN A 151 -2.77 -15.28 6.48
C ASN A 151 -2.41 -15.11 7.97
N PHE A 152 -2.71 -16.07 8.83
CA PHE A 152 -2.35 -16.00 10.25
C PHE A 152 -0.83 -15.92 10.47
N PHE A 153 -0.04 -16.66 9.68
CA PHE A 153 1.42 -16.62 9.74
C PHE A 153 2.00 -15.38 9.05
N THR A 154 1.52 -15.04 7.85
CA THR A 154 2.03 -13.90 7.08
C THR A 154 1.72 -12.54 7.71
N SER A 155 0.59 -12.42 8.42
CA SER A 155 0.21 -11.23 9.18
C SER A 155 0.91 -11.11 10.55
N GLY A 156 1.58 -12.18 10.99
CA GLY A 156 2.23 -12.23 12.31
C GLY A 156 1.25 -12.38 13.48
N LYS A 157 -0.01 -12.76 13.24
CA LYS A 157 -0.96 -13.08 14.31
C LYS A 157 -0.52 -14.31 15.11
N ILE A 158 0.07 -15.28 14.40
CA ILE A 158 0.70 -16.47 14.97
C ILE A 158 2.12 -16.62 14.42
N GLN A 159 2.97 -17.31 15.17
CA GLN A 159 4.34 -17.58 14.76
C GLN A 159 4.69 -19.05 15.03
N LEU A 160 5.22 -19.73 14.03
CA LEU A 160 5.79 -21.06 14.21
C LEU A 160 7.03 -20.96 15.11
N ILE A 161 7.04 -21.73 16.21
CA ILE A 161 8.12 -21.70 17.22
C ILE A 161 8.91 -23.00 17.27
N GLU A 162 8.30 -24.13 16.89
CA GLU A 162 8.95 -25.44 16.86
C GLU A 162 8.50 -26.21 15.61
N GLY A 163 9.39 -27.05 15.06
CA GLY A 163 9.08 -27.88 13.90
C GLY A 163 9.17 -27.14 12.56
N ARG A 164 8.27 -27.47 11.64
CA ARG A 164 8.24 -26.92 10.27
C ARG A 164 6.81 -26.63 9.80
N HIS A 165 6.71 -25.82 8.75
CA HIS A 165 5.46 -25.57 8.03
C HIS A 165 4.99 -26.79 7.21
N ILE A 166 3.67 -26.86 6.96
CA ILE A 166 3.05 -27.80 6.02
C ILE A 166 3.43 -27.37 4.60
N LEU A 167 3.78 -28.35 3.79
CA LEU A 167 4.11 -28.22 2.37
C LEU A 167 3.05 -28.90 1.50
N ASP A 168 3.01 -28.53 0.24
CA ASP A 168 2.05 -29.02 -0.78
C ASP A 168 2.02 -30.55 -0.97
N ASN A 169 3.08 -31.24 -0.59
CA ASN A 169 3.19 -32.71 -0.69
C ASN A 169 2.96 -33.47 0.63
N ASP A 170 2.74 -32.75 1.73
CA ASP A 170 2.45 -33.38 3.02
C ASP A 170 1.09 -34.09 3.02
N ILE A 171 1.02 -35.17 3.77
CA ILE A 171 -0.20 -35.94 4.01
C ILE A 171 -0.22 -36.35 5.48
N HIS A 172 -1.38 -36.20 6.13
CA HIS A 172 -1.61 -36.51 7.56
C HIS A 172 -0.64 -35.75 8.47
N LYS A 173 -0.41 -34.44 8.16
CA LYS A 173 0.43 -33.56 8.96
C LYS A 173 -0.41 -32.46 9.59
N VAL A 174 -0.02 -32.06 10.82
CA VAL A 174 -0.75 -31.05 11.58
C VAL A 174 0.19 -30.10 12.29
N ILE A 175 -0.21 -28.83 12.35
CA ILE A 175 0.38 -27.79 13.17
C ILE A 175 -0.67 -27.28 14.15
N LEU A 176 -0.35 -27.20 15.43
CA LEU A 176 -1.27 -26.73 16.47
C LEU A 176 -0.62 -25.72 17.40
N CYS A 177 -1.45 -25.03 18.18
CA CYS A 177 -0.98 -24.08 19.16
C CYS A 177 -0.20 -24.80 20.28
N LYS A 178 0.94 -24.23 20.71
CA LYS A 178 1.74 -24.78 21.80
C LYS A 178 0.96 -24.92 23.10
N ASP A 179 0.15 -23.90 23.43
CA ASP A 179 -0.68 -23.93 24.64
C ASP A 179 -1.67 -25.12 24.61
N LEU A 180 -2.26 -25.42 23.42
CA LEU A 180 -3.15 -26.55 23.23
C LEU A 180 -2.39 -27.88 23.37
N ALA A 181 -1.20 -27.96 22.81
CA ALA A 181 -0.33 -29.13 22.93
C ALA A 181 0.05 -29.39 24.40
N GLU A 182 0.49 -28.39 25.13
CA GLU A 182 0.85 -28.48 26.54
C GLU A 182 -0.36 -28.92 27.40
N LYS A 183 -1.55 -28.33 27.16
CA LYS A 183 -2.78 -28.72 27.85
C LYS A 183 -3.12 -30.19 27.69
N ASN A 184 -2.82 -30.76 26.52
CA ASN A 184 -3.13 -32.16 26.16
C ASN A 184 -1.92 -33.12 26.32
N ASN A 185 -0.79 -32.63 26.87
CA ASN A 185 0.47 -33.41 27.03
C ASN A 185 0.99 -33.95 25.69
N LEU A 186 0.87 -33.17 24.61
CA LEU A 186 1.32 -33.50 23.26
C LEU A 186 2.64 -32.79 22.95
N ASN A 187 3.50 -33.46 22.21
CA ASN A 187 4.79 -32.94 21.77
C ASN A 187 4.94 -33.05 20.24
N LEU A 188 5.93 -32.38 19.71
CA LEU A 188 6.32 -32.53 18.31
C LEU A 188 6.65 -34.01 18.00
N GLY A 189 6.06 -34.55 16.92
CA GLY A 189 6.16 -35.95 16.50
C GLY A 189 5.09 -36.87 17.09
N ASP A 190 4.29 -36.42 18.06
CA ASP A 190 3.14 -37.17 18.53
C ASP A 190 2.02 -37.17 17.47
N SER A 191 1.04 -38.06 17.65
CA SER A 191 -0.07 -38.23 16.71
C SER A 191 -1.40 -37.86 17.34
N LEU A 192 -2.21 -37.11 16.60
CA LEU A 192 -3.62 -36.86 16.86
C LEU A 192 -4.44 -37.87 16.05
N ILE A 193 -5.39 -38.53 16.70
CA ILE A 193 -6.29 -39.49 16.05
C ILE A 193 -7.68 -38.86 15.94
N VAL A 194 -8.29 -39.05 14.79
CA VAL A 194 -9.68 -38.68 14.54
C VAL A 194 -10.40 -39.86 13.90
N THR A 195 -11.63 -40.08 14.33
CA THR A 195 -12.51 -41.08 13.74
C THR A 195 -13.58 -40.33 12.96
N ASN A 196 -13.67 -40.60 11.64
CA ASN A 196 -14.70 -39.99 10.82
C ASN A 196 -16.06 -40.66 11.02
N GLU A 197 -17.12 -40.08 10.44
CA GLU A 197 -18.50 -40.60 10.53
C GLU A 197 -18.65 -42.04 10.02
N ASN A 198 -17.80 -42.47 9.10
CA ASN A 198 -17.78 -43.86 8.56
C ASN A 198 -16.97 -44.84 9.44
N GLY A 199 -16.49 -44.41 10.61
CA GLY A 199 -15.68 -45.21 11.52
C GLY A 199 -14.22 -45.39 11.09
N LYS A 200 -13.75 -44.69 10.06
CA LYS A 200 -12.34 -44.73 9.62
C LYS A 200 -11.49 -43.87 10.54
N GLN A 201 -10.43 -44.44 11.09
CA GLN A 201 -9.46 -43.73 11.89
C GLN A 201 -8.34 -43.20 11.01
N LEU A 202 -8.07 -41.89 11.16
CA LEU A 202 -6.91 -41.22 10.58
C LEU A 202 -5.99 -40.73 11.70
N SER A 203 -4.68 -40.82 11.47
CA SER A 203 -3.64 -40.40 12.42
C SER A 203 -2.82 -39.28 11.82
N PHE A 204 -2.83 -38.11 12.46
CA PHE A 204 -2.12 -36.91 12.05
C PHE A 204 -0.87 -36.71 12.89
N GLU A 205 0.30 -36.63 12.28
CA GLU A 205 1.55 -36.34 12.95
C GLU A 205 1.69 -34.84 13.22
N ILE A 206 2.04 -34.46 14.44
CA ILE A 206 2.33 -33.08 14.83
C ILE A 206 3.71 -32.70 14.31
N ILE A 207 3.79 -31.88 13.26
CA ILE A 207 5.05 -31.47 12.64
C ILE A 207 5.47 -30.06 13.01
N GLY A 208 4.59 -29.28 13.64
CA GLY A 208 4.88 -27.90 14.04
C GLY A 208 4.02 -27.44 15.20
N LEU A 209 4.60 -26.53 15.99
CA LEU A 209 3.89 -25.84 17.05
C LEU A 209 3.98 -24.33 16.82
N PHE A 210 2.86 -23.63 16.94
CA PHE A 210 2.82 -22.18 16.85
C PHE A 210 2.45 -21.52 18.17
N HIS A 211 2.80 -20.26 18.30
CA HIS A 211 2.39 -19.39 19.41
C HIS A 211 1.51 -18.27 18.88
N ALA A 212 0.38 -17.99 19.55
CA ALA A 212 -0.49 -16.87 19.26
C ALA A 212 0.06 -15.60 19.88
N GLN A 213 0.40 -14.58 19.08
CA GLN A 213 0.99 -13.33 19.59
C GLN A 213 -0.03 -12.42 20.27
N LYS A 214 -1.30 -12.49 19.84
CA LYS A 214 -2.41 -11.78 20.48
C LYS A 214 -3.52 -12.77 20.76
N LEU A 215 -3.91 -12.88 22.00
CA LEU A 215 -5.13 -13.55 22.41
C LEU A 215 -6.32 -12.62 22.20
N GLU A 216 -7.51 -13.21 22.16
CA GLU A 216 -8.78 -12.50 22.02
C GLU A 216 -8.96 -11.47 23.15
N LYS A 217 -9.67 -10.37 22.84
CA LYS A 217 -9.96 -9.34 23.85
C LYS A 217 -10.92 -9.88 24.91
N VAL A 218 -10.70 -9.50 26.16
CA VAL A 218 -11.60 -9.87 27.26
C VAL A 218 -12.99 -9.33 27.00
N GLY A 219 -14.00 -10.22 26.94
CA GLY A 219 -15.41 -9.87 26.69
C GLY A 219 -15.90 -10.13 25.27
N GLU A 220 -15.07 -10.62 24.38
CA GLU A 220 -15.54 -11.12 23.06
C GLU A 220 -16.32 -12.43 23.22
N SER A 221 -17.42 -12.54 22.47
CA SER A 221 -18.22 -13.76 22.38
C SER A 221 -17.62 -14.68 21.32
N ILE A 222 -16.86 -15.69 21.75
CA ILE A 222 -16.09 -16.56 20.86
C ILE A 222 -16.49 -18.01 21.12
N PRO A 223 -16.93 -18.75 20.09
CA PRO A 223 -17.13 -20.21 20.17
C PRO A 223 -15.85 -20.96 20.48
N THR A 224 -15.96 -22.15 21.05
CA THR A 224 -14.81 -23.02 21.35
C THR A 224 -13.92 -23.23 20.15
N TYR A 225 -14.49 -23.55 19.00
CA TYR A 225 -13.76 -23.87 17.77
C TYR A 225 -13.08 -22.65 17.13
N ASP A 226 -13.53 -21.41 17.41
CA ASP A 226 -12.97 -20.19 16.84
C ASP A 226 -11.83 -19.56 17.68
N LYS A 227 -11.56 -20.11 18.88
CA LYS A 227 -10.42 -19.62 19.66
C LYS A 227 -9.12 -19.85 18.92
N ILE A 228 -8.28 -18.82 18.83
CA ILE A 228 -6.98 -18.91 18.15
C ILE A 228 -6.07 -20.02 18.72
N GLN A 229 -6.23 -20.33 20.00
CA GLN A 229 -5.51 -21.41 20.66
C GLN A 229 -6.00 -22.80 20.24
N ASN A 230 -7.23 -22.92 19.73
CA ASN A 230 -7.83 -24.16 19.24
C ASN A 230 -7.69 -24.34 17.72
N LEU A 231 -7.15 -23.35 17.00
CA LEU A 231 -6.89 -23.48 15.58
C LEU A 231 -5.86 -24.57 15.31
N ILE A 232 -6.14 -25.37 14.31
CA ILE A 232 -5.25 -26.42 13.82
C ILE A 232 -5.10 -26.23 12.32
N PHE A 233 -3.86 -26.31 11.84
CA PHE A 233 -3.59 -26.31 10.40
C PHE A 233 -3.23 -27.73 9.96
N THR A 234 -3.82 -28.17 8.85
CA THR A 234 -3.54 -29.48 8.27
C THR A 234 -3.42 -29.38 6.75
N ASP A 235 -2.87 -30.41 6.11
CA ASP A 235 -2.86 -30.46 4.66
C ASP A 235 -4.25 -30.75 4.09
N ILE A 236 -4.56 -30.20 2.91
CA ILE A 236 -5.87 -30.31 2.28
C ILE A 236 -6.26 -31.75 1.95
N LYS A 237 -5.30 -32.59 1.54
CA LYS A 237 -5.58 -33.98 1.16
C LYS A 237 -6.14 -34.77 2.32
N SER A 238 -5.66 -34.48 3.51
CA SER A 238 -6.10 -35.11 4.74
C SER A 238 -7.50 -34.65 5.16
N ILE A 239 -7.86 -33.39 4.92
CA ILE A 239 -9.25 -32.91 5.12
C ILE A 239 -10.19 -33.63 4.15
N VAL A 240 -9.87 -33.68 2.87
CA VAL A 240 -10.65 -34.37 1.84
C VAL A 240 -10.84 -35.86 2.19
N GLU A 241 -9.76 -36.52 2.66
CA GLU A 241 -9.84 -37.93 3.09
C GLU A 241 -10.67 -38.11 4.36
N LEU A 242 -10.62 -37.16 5.29
CA LEU A 242 -11.35 -37.23 6.56
C LEU A 242 -12.85 -37.04 6.33
N GLU A 243 -13.21 -35.95 5.65
CA GLU A 243 -14.61 -35.64 5.35
C GLU A 243 -15.23 -36.72 4.46
N ASN A 244 -14.46 -37.26 3.50
CA ASN A 244 -14.88 -38.27 2.56
C ASN A 244 -16.27 -37.99 1.95
N SER A 245 -16.55 -36.73 1.71
CA SER A 245 -17.80 -36.20 1.17
C SER A 245 -17.57 -35.50 -0.16
N VAL A 246 -18.62 -35.37 -0.94
CA VAL A 246 -18.57 -34.57 -2.18
C VAL A 246 -18.53 -33.06 -1.89
N ALA A 247 -18.82 -32.68 -0.66
CA ALA A 247 -18.82 -31.27 -0.22
C ALA A 247 -17.43 -30.71 -0.01
N VAL A 248 -16.40 -31.54 0.21
CA VAL A 248 -15.01 -31.08 0.41
C VAL A 248 -14.08 -31.83 -0.53
N GLN A 249 -13.70 -31.18 -1.62
CA GLN A 249 -12.84 -31.77 -2.66
C GLN A 249 -11.59 -30.91 -2.94
N GLY A 250 -11.56 -29.67 -2.46
CA GLY A 250 -10.51 -28.72 -2.72
C GLY A 250 -10.50 -27.54 -1.72
N PHE A 251 -10.13 -26.38 -2.21
CA PHE A 251 -10.11 -25.15 -1.42
C PHE A 251 -11.35 -24.31 -1.72
N ASP A 252 -11.96 -23.77 -0.67
CA ASP A 252 -13.12 -22.88 -0.78
C ASP A 252 -12.68 -21.46 -1.12
N THR A 253 -11.55 -21.04 -0.56
CA THR A 253 -11.01 -19.70 -0.71
C THR A 253 -9.53 -19.74 -1.06
N VAL A 254 -9.14 -18.91 -2.02
CA VAL A 254 -7.73 -18.65 -2.36
C VAL A 254 -7.47 -17.18 -2.34
N LYS A 255 -6.72 -16.69 -1.34
CA LYS A 255 -6.25 -15.31 -1.26
C LYS A 255 -4.90 -15.19 -1.94
N VAL A 256 -4.85 -14.47 -3.03
CA VAL A 256 -3.64 -14.22 -3.82
C VAL A 256 -3.08 -12.85 -3.48
N THR A 257 -1.89 -12.80 -2.90
CA THR A 257 -1.17 -11.57 -2.61
C THR A 257 -0.16 -11.29 -3.72
N VAL A 258 -0.15 -10.09 -4.25
CA VAL A 258 0.72 -9.66 -5.35
C VAL A 258 1.83 -8.72 -4.87
N ASN A 259 2.93 -8.65 -5.64
CA ASN A 259 4.06 -7.78 -5.33
C ASN A 259 3.73 -6.29 -5.56
N ASP A 260 2.97 -5.97 -6.61
CA ASP A 260 2.50 -4.62 -6.92
C ASP A 260 0.98 -4.64 -7.15
N PRO A 261 0.19 -3.89 -6.38
CA PRO A 261 -1.27 -3.82 -6.55
C PRO A 261 -1.74 -3.41 -7.94
N LYS A 262 -0.90 -2.74 -8.72
CA LYS A 262 -1.21 -2.37 -10.12
C LYS A 262 -1.30 -3.58 -11.04
N ASP A 263 -0.69 -4.70 -10.65
CA ASP A 263 -0.70 -5.92 -11.45
C ASP A 263 -1.94 -6.80 -11.18
N ILE A 264 -2.77 -6.45 -10.18
CA ILE A 264 -3.95 -7.25 -9.76
C ILE A 264 -4.86 -7.53 -10.96
N GLU A 265 -5.32 -6.50 -11.66
CA GLU A 265 -6.25 -6.68 -12.80
C GLU A 265 -5.64 -7.56 -13.89
N LYS A 266 -4.36 -7.36 -14.20
CA LYS A 266 -3.64 -8.17 -15.17
C LYS A 266 -3.51 -9.64 -14.75
N ILE A 267 -3.25 -9.88 -13.46
CA ILE A 267 -3.13 -11.23 -12.91
C ILE A 267 -4.50 -11.90 -12.88
N ILE A 268 -5.56 -11.20 -12.47
CA ILE A 268 -6.94 -11.70 -12.51
C ILE A 268 -7.32 -12.12 -13.95
N GLU A 269 -7.01 -11.31 -14.94
CA GLU A 269 -7.26 -11.66 -16.33
C GLU A 269 -6.49 -12.93 -16.78
N GLN A 270 -5.28 -13.14 -16.29
CA GLN A 270 -4.54 -14.39 -16.56
C GLN A 270 -5.19 -15.59 -15.89
N VAL A 271 -5.68 -15.44 -14.65
CA VAL A 271 -6.41 -16.52 -13.94
C VAL A 271 -7.69 -16.88 -14.65
N LYS A 272 -8.46 -15.91 -15.14
CA LYS A 272 -9.69 -16.14 -15.92
C LYS A 272 -9.45 -16.91 -17.23
N HIS A 273 -8.22 -16.90 -17.73
CA HIS A 273 -7.85 -17.64 -18.93
C HIS A 273 -7.35 -19.08 -18.65
N PHE A 274 -7.34 -19.51 -17.41
CA PHE A 274 -6.97 -20.90 -17.10
C PHE A 274 -8.05 -21.87 -17.57
N PRO A 275 -7.66 -23.05 -18.08
CA PRO A 275 -8.62 -24.06 -18.53
C PRO A 275 -9.58 -24.55 -17.45
N ASP A 276 -9.11 -24.49 -16.19
CA ASP A 276 -9.81 -24.96 -15.01
C ASP A 276 -10.65 -23.84 -14.34
N TYR A 277 -10.73 -22.63 -14.93
CA TYR A 277 -11.50 -21.51 -14.43
C TYR A 277 -12.85 -21.40 -15.16
N GLU A 278 -13.92 -21.37 -14.37
CA GLU A 278 -15.30 -21.14 -14.85
C GLU A 278 -15.93 -19.96 -14.09
N GLU A 279 -16.40 -18.94 -14.83
CA GLU A 279 -16.89 -17.68 -14.26
C GLU A 279 -18.12 -17.84 -13.35
N ASN A 280 -18.94 -18.87 -13.56
CA ASN A 280 -20.10 -19.15 -12.71
C ASN A 280 -19.74 -19.96 -11.45
N VAL A 281 -18.60 -20.66 -11.47
CA VAL A 281 -18.14 -21.54 -10.37
C VAL A 281 -17.33 -20.75 -9.35
N TYR A 282 -16.60 -19.73 -9.80
CA TYR A 282 -15.72 -18.96 -8.93
C TYR A 282 -16.01 -17.48 -8.99
N ASN A 283 -16.04 -16.84 -7.82
CA ASN A 283 -16.10 -15.39 -7.66
C ASN A 283 -14.67 -14.86 -7.47
N ILE A 284 -14.27 -13.88 -8.29
CA ILE A 284 -13.00 -13.17 -8.10
C ILE A 284 -13.28 -11.74 -7.73
N TYR A 285 -12.74 -11.28 -6.60
CA TYR A 285 -12.85 -9.89 -6.17
C TYR A 285 -11.53 -9.39 -5.58
N ALA A 286 -11.16 -8.17 -5.97
CA ALA A 286 -9.94 -7.54 -5.51
C ALA A 286 -10.13 -6.92 -4.12
N ASN A 287 -9.22 -7.23 -3.20
CA ASN A 287 -9.14 -6.63 -1.86
C ASN A 287 -8.16 -5.45 -1.90
N ASP A 288 -8.44 -4.47 -2.75
CA ASP A 288 -7.54 -3.34 -2.97
C ASP A 288 -8.14 -1.98 -2.58
N GLU A 289 -9.30 -1.96 -1.91
CA GLU A 289 -10.00 -0.72 -1.51
C GLU A 289 -9.13 0.19 -0.64
N VAL A 290 -8.44 -0.35 0.36
CA VAL A 290 -7.54 0.44 1.24
C VAL A 290 -6.40 1.02 0.42
N TYR A 291 -5.83 0.22 -0.50
CA TYR A 291 -4.81 0.70 -1.42
C TYR A 291 -5.35 1.77 -2.35
N LYS A 292 -6.50 1.54 -3.02
CA LYS A 292 -7.12 2.50 -3.96
C LYS A 292 -7.41 3.82 -3.28
N ASN A 293 -8.04 3.82 -2.12
CA ASN A 293 -8.39 5.03 -1.39
C ASN A 293 -7.15 5.83 -0.97
N THR A 294 -6.12 5.16 -0.44
CA THR A 294 -4.88 5.83 -0.04
C THR A 294 -4.06 6.29 -1.26
N ALA A 295 -4.01 5.48 -2.32
CA ALA A 295 -3.31 5.82 -3.56
C ALA A 295 -3.94 7.03 -4.27
N ILE A 296 -5.28 7.13 -4.30
CA ILE A 296 -6.01 8.27 -4.85
C ILE A 296 -5.64 9.54 -4.09
N SER A 297 -5.63 9.50 -2.76
CA SER A 297 -5.25 10.65 -1.94
C SER A 297 -3.81 11.14 -2.23
N LEU A 298 -2.87 10.20 -2.38
CA LEU A 298 -1.47 10.51 -2.72
C LEU A 298 -1.33 11.02 -4.18
N GLU A 299 -2.09 10.48 -5.12
CA GLU A 299 -2.10 10.96 -6.51
C GLU A 299 -2.69 12.37 -6.62
N ASN A 300 -3.76 12.65 -5.87
CA ASN A 300 -4.35 13.98 -5.79
C ASN A 300 -3.37 14.99 -5.17
N LEU A 301 -2.63 14.58 -4.14
CA LEU A 301 -1.55 15.40 -3.57
C LEU A 301 -0.48 15.71 -4.62
N ASP A 302 -0.03 14.73 -5.40
CA ASP A 302 0.99 14.91 -6.44
C ASP A 302 0.50 15.89 -7.53
N LYS A 303 -0.75 15.77 -7.97
CA LYS A 303 -1.38 16.70 -8.93
C LYS A 303 -1.45 18.13 -8.38
N LEU A 304 -1.82 18.29 -7.11
CA LEU A 304 -1.86 19.61 -6.45
C LEU A 304 -0.46 20.22 -6.34
N VAL A 305 0.54 19.45 -5.94
CA VAL A 305 1.92 19.91 -5.83
C VAL A 305 2.47 20.32 -7.18
N ILE A 306 2.24 19.55 -8.23
CA ILE A 306 2.66 19.90 -9.60
C ILE A 306 1.98 21.20 -10.06
N GLY A 307 0.68 21.33 -9.81
CA GLY A 307 -0.07 22.56 -10.13
C GLY A 307 0.48 23.79 -9.41
N LEU A 308 0.73 23.68 -8.10
CA LEU A 308 1.33 24.76 -7.30
C LEU A 308 2.73 25.11 -7.78
N LEU A 309 3.58 24.12 -8.09
CA LEU A 309 4.91 24.35 -8.63
C LEU A 309 4.87 25.15 -9.94
N LEU A 310 3.94 24.80 -10.84
CA LEU A 310 3.78 25.52 -12.11
C LEU A 310 3.40 26.99 -11.88
N VAL A 311 2.46 27.24 -10.98
CA VAL A 311 2.06 28.63 -10.60
C VAL A 311 3.26 29.38 -10.01
N ILE A 312 4.02 28.76 -9.11
CA ILE A 312 5.20 29.37 -8.48
C ILE A 312 6.27 29.68 -9.52
N ILE A 313 6.53 28.78 -10.48
CA ILE A 313 7.50 29.00 -11.56
C ILE A 313 7.10 30.20 -12.42
N ILE A 314 5.84 30.25 -12.85
CA ILE A 314 5.32 31.37 -13.66
C ILE A 314 5.41 32.68 -12.89
N ALA A 315 4.95 32.70 -11.64
CA ALA A 315 5.05 33.87 -10.77
C ALA A 315 6.51 34.34 -10.58
N SER A 316 7.42 33.36 -10.40
CA SER A 316 8.86 33.65 -10.27
C SER A 316 9.44 34.32 -11.50
N VAL A 317 9.09 33.85 -12.71
CA VAL A 317 9.54 34.48 -13.97
C VAL A 317 9.01 35.90 -14.07
N ILE A 318 7.73 36.13 -13.75
CA ILE A 318 7.10 37.46 -13.82
C ILE A 318 7.78 38.42 -12.81
N VAL A 319 7.86 38.04 -11.54
CA VAL A 319 8.41 38.90 -10.48
C VAL A 319 9.88 39.22 -10.75
N LEU A 320 10.69 38.22 -11.10
CA LEU A 320 12.10 38.39 -11.39
C LEU A 320 12.32 39.28 -12.62
N SER A 321 11.54 39.04 -13.69
CA SER A 321 11.59 39.84 -14.91
C SER A 321 11.25 41.33 -14.66
N LEU A 322 10.21 41.61 -13.87
CA LEU A 322 9.80 42.96 -13.51
C LEU A 322 10.91 43.68 -12.71
N ILE A 323 11.47 43.05 -11.71
CA ILE A 323 12.53 43.58 -10.87
C ILE A 323 13.78 43.87 -11.70
N LEU A 324 14.19 42.93 -12.53
CA LEU A 324 15.36 43.11 -13.41
C LEU A 324 15.13 44.21 -14.46
N THR A 325 13.90 44.35 -14.97
CA THR A 325 13.54 45.42 -15.91
C THR A 325 13.61 46.80 -15.23
N LEU A 326 13.09 46.94 -14.01
CA LEU A 326 13.19 48.17 -13.24
C LEU A 326 14.65 48.57 -13.01
N TRP A 327 15.48 47.61 -12.60
CA TRP A 327 16.91 47.88 -12.38
C TRP A 327 17.69 48.14 -13.67
N GLY A 328 17.30 47.45 -14.75
CA GLY A 328 17.87 47.69 -16.07
C GLY A 328 17.62 49.12 -16.58
N LYS A 329 16.41 49.65 -16.33
CA LYS A 329 16.08 51.06 -16.67
C LYS A 329 16.96 52.08 -15.92
N GLU A 330 17.26 51.83 -14.65
CA GLU A 330 18.17 52.73 -13.90
C GLU A 330 19.63 52.67 -14.41
N ARG A 331 20.01 51.62 -15.16
CA ARG A 331 21.36 51.42 -15.71
C ARG A 331 21.47 51.75 -17.21
N ILE A 332 20.42 52.34 -17.80
CA ILE A 332 20.43 52.66 -19.23
C ILE A 332 21.63 53.53 -19.61
N HIS A 333 21.98 54.54 -18.79
CA HIS A 333 23.14 55.41 -19.03
C HIS A 333 24.47 54.62 -19.00
N GLU A 334 24.67 53.74 -18.01
CA GLU A 334 25.87 52.89 -17.93
C GLU A 334 25.93 51.93 -19.15
N THR A 335 24.80 51.39 -19.58
CA THR A 335 24.67 50.49 -20.74
C THR A 335 25.01 51.25 -22.02
N GLY A 336 24.53 52.50 -22.18
CA GLY A 336 24.83 53.36 -23.32
C GLY A 336 26.31 53.67 -23.45
N VAL A 337 26.98 54.02 -22.34
CA VAL A 337 28.43 54.22 -22.31
C VAL A 337 29.21 52.96 -22.71
N LEU A 338 28.78 51.77 -22.22
CA LEU A 338 29.43 50.53 -22.59
C LEU A 338 29.26 50.18 -24.09
N LEU A 339 28.11 50.50 -24.65
CA LEU A 339 27.85 50.32 -26.09
C LEU A 339 28.65 51.29 -26.95
N SER A 340 28.79 52.55 -26.51
CA SER A 340 29.58 53.57 -27.23
C SER A 340 31.10 53.25 -27.25
N ILE A 341 31.60 52.53 -26.27
CA ILE A 341 32.99 52.03 -26.22
C ILE A 341 33.15 50.73 -27.06
N GLY A 342 32.09 50.25 -27.69
CA GLY A 342 32.13 49.07 -28.58
C GLY A 342 31.96 47.70 -27.89
N ILE A 343 31.47 47.64 -26.66
CA ILE A 343 31.18 46.37 -25.97
C ILE A 343 29.94 45.76 -26.61
N LYS A 344 30.03 44.45 -26.99
CA LYS A 344 28.93 43.71 -27.62
C LYS A 344 27.74 43.58 -26.64
N LYS A 345 26.51 43.67 -27.17
CA LYS A 345 25.28 43.52 -26.40
C LYS A 345 25.23 42.19 -25.63
N SER A 346 25.72 41.09 -26.22
CA SER A 346 25.81 39.76 -25.54
C SER A 346 26.72 39.76 -24.30
N SER A 347 27.79 40.59 -24.31
CA SER A 347 28.68 40.71 -23.14
C SER A 347 28.03 41.47 -21.99
N ILE A 348 27.14 42.44 -22.29
CA ILE A 348 26.35 43.16 -21.29
C ILE A 348 25.29 42.26 -20.69
N LEU A 349 24.60 41.50 -21.53
CA LEU A 349 23.65 40.44 -21.10
C LEU A 349 24.30 39.39 -20.22
N GLY A 350 25.49 38.90 -20.62
CA GLY A 350 26.27 37.95 -19.84
C GLY A 350 26.69 38.50 -18.47
N GLN A 351 26.96 39.82 -18.39
CA GLN A 351 27.25 40.45 -17.11
C GLN A 351 26.04 40.44 -16.18
N TYR A 352 24.83 40.81 -16.67
CA TYR A 352 23.59 40.77 -15.89
C TYR A 352 23.26 39.35 -15.43
N LEU A 353 23.42 38.40 -16.33
CA LEU A 353 23.19 36.99 -15.99
C LEU A 353 24.08 36.51 -14.84
N ILE A 354 25.39 36.82 -14.90
CA ILE A 354 26.35 36.44 -13.86
C ILE A 354 26.08 37.17 -12.53
N GLU A 355 25.68 38.45 -12.57
CA GLU A 355 25.28 39.17 -11.36
C GLU A 355 24.15 38.46 -10.61
N VAL A 356 23.09 38.04 -11.33
CA VAL A 356 21.95 37.29 -10.77
C VAL A 356 22.34 35.90 -10.34
N LEU A 357 23.13 35.19 -11.16
CA LEU A 357 23.55 33.79 -10.85
C LEU A 357 24.39 33.70 -9.57
N MET A 358 25.31 34.65 -9.33
CA MET A 358 26.11 34.69 -8.10
C MET A 358 25.22 34.80 -6.85
N ILE A 359 24.18 35.65 -6.91
CA ILE A 359 23.25 35.82 -5.80
C ILE A 359 22.34 34.57 -5.67
N ALA A 360 21.93 34.03 -6.80
CA ALA A 360 21.06 32.86 -6.84
C ALA A 360 21.72 31.61 -6.22
N ILE A 361 22.99 31.37 -6.49
CA ILE A 361 23.72 30.23 -5.91
C ILE A 361 23.67 30.29 -4.38
N LEU A 362 23.91 31.47 -3.81
CA LEU A 362 23.83 31.65 -2.36
C LEU A 362 22.40 31.47 -1.83
N ALA A 363 21.40 32.00 -2.54
CA ALA A 363 19.99 31.87 -2.16
C ALA A 363 19.52 30.42 -2.24
N PHE A 364 19.86 29.71 -3.31
CA PHE A 364 19.50 28.30 -3.49
C PHE A 364 20.15 27.37 -2.45
N THR A 365 21.42 27.67 -2.10
CA THR A 365 22.09 26.90 -1.03
C THR A 365 21.41 27.10 0.33
N LEU A 366 21.01 28.35 0.64
CA LEU A 366 20.36 28.67 1.91
C LEU A 366 18.89 28.19 1.94
N SER A 367 18.23 28.10 0.78
CA SER A 367 16.84 27.60 0.68
C SER A 367 16.71 26.16 1.14
N PHE A 368 17.77 25.34 1.11
CA PHE A 368 17.79 24.01 1.68
C PHE A 368 17.42 24.02 3.17
N VAL A 369 18.00 24.94 3.95
CA VAL A 369 17.73 25.03 5.39
C VAL A 369 16.30 25.49 5.66
N THR A 370 15.83 26.52 4.94
CA THR A 370 14.47 27.05 5.12
C THR A 370 13.40 26.10 4.64
N SER A 371 13.62 25.39 3.53
CA SER A 371 12.69 24.40 3.00
C SER A 371 12.53 23.20 3.93
N ASN A 372 13.63 22.71 4.52
CA ASN A 372 13.57 21.58 5.46
C ASN A 372 12.71 21.88 6.71
N MET A 373 12.68 23.14 7.15
CA MET A 373 11.83 23.55 8.29
C MET A 373 10.33 23.62 7.95
N ILE A 374 9.99 23.83 6.70
CA ILE A 374 8.63 24.15 6.25
C ILE A 374 7.93 22.93 5.65
N SER A 375 8.65 22.10 4.91
CA SER A 375 8.08 21.03 4.05
C SER A 375 7.28 19.99 4.82
N GLY A 376 7.72 19.56 6.00
CA GLY A 376 7.02 18.55 6.81
C GLY A 376 5.64 19.03 7.28
N ASN A 377 5.53 20.28 7.72
CA ASN A 377 4.25 20.82 8.21
C ASN A 377 3.23 21.00 7.08
N ILE A 378 3.68 21.43 5.90
CA ILE A 378 2.80 21.62 4.74
C ILE A 378 2.30 20.28 4.23
N ALA A 379 3.15 19.27 4.10
CA ALA A 379 2.77 17.93 3.63
C ALA A 379 1.67 17.31 4.50
N ASN A 380 1.84 17.33 5.81
CA ASN A 380 0.86 16.79 6.75
C ASN A 380 -0.47 17.54 6.69
N THR A 381 -0.45 18.86 6.52
CA THR A 381 -1.67 19.67 6.40
C THR A 381 -2.44 19.35 5.11
N LEU A 382 -1.74 19.21 3.99
CA LEU A 382 -2.35 18.88 2.69
C LEU A 382 -2.97 17.48 2.68
N LEU A 383 -2.32 16.49 3.31
CA LEU A 383 -2.87 15.14 3.45
C LEU A 383 -4.15 15.14 4.30
N GLN A 384 -4.14 15.80 5.45
CA GLN A 384 -5.30 15.87 6.32
C GLN A 384 -6.51 16.57 5.65
N GLN A 385 -6.28 17.54 4.80
CA GLN A 385 -7.35 18.19 4.04
C GLN A 385 -7.94 17.27 2.97
N ASN A 386 -7.11 16.52 2.25
CA ASN A 386 -7.59 15.60 1.22
C ASN A 386 -8.40 14.45 1.83
N THR A 387 -7.92 13.82 2.90
CA THR A 387 -8.66 12.74 3.59
C THR A 387 -9.98 13.20 4.20
N LYS A 388 -10.10 14.45 4.64
CA LYS A 388 -11.38 15.01 5.12
C LYS A 388 -12.38 15.22 3.99
N ASN A 389 -11.94 15.71 2.85
CA ASN A 389 -12.81 15.98 1.70
C ASN A 389 -13.35 14.67 1.09
N GLU A 390 -12.56 13.61 1.06
CA GLU A 390 -12.98 12.28 0.58
C GLU A 390 -13.99 11.61 1.52
N LYS A 391 -13.79 11.68 2.84
CA LYS A 391 -14.79 11.18 3.82
C LYS A 391 -16.12 11.90 3.73
N GLN A 392 -16.16 13.18 3.36
CA GLN A 392 -17.41 13.90 3.13
C GLN A 392 -18.11 13.52 1.82
N GLN A 393 -17.39 13.10 0.79
CA GLN A 393 -18.01 12.63 -0.46
C GLN A 393 -18.55 11.19 -0.34
N LEU A 394 -17.89 10.32 0.41
CA LEU A 394 -18.36 8.95 0.66
C LEU A 394 -19.61 8.91 1.56
N SER A 395 -19.74 9.82 2.53
CA SER A 395 -20.91 9.89 3.42
C SER A 395 -22.20 10.40 2.74
N THR A 396 -22.13 10.83 1.49
CA THR A 396 -23.31 11.31 0.73
C THR A 396 -23.88 10.24 -0.23
N GLN A 397 -23.29 9.03 -0.30
CA GLN A 397 -23.72 7.96 -1.21
C GLN A 397 -24.20 6.66 -0.53
N GLU A 398 -24.27 6.62 0.80
CA GLU A 398 -24.83 5.47 1.52
C GLU A 398 -26.32 5.67 1.82
N ASP A 399 -27.17 5.44 0.84
CA ASP A 399 -28.59 5.09 1.07
C ASP A 399 -29.07 4.09 0.00
N HIS A 400 -28.61 2.85 0.08
CA HIS A 400 -29.32 1.70 -0.44
C HIS A 400 -28.88 0.44 0.32
N THR A 401 -29.85 -0.07 1.07
CA THR A 401 -29.86 -1.30 1.83
C THR A 401 -29.60 -2.50 0.91
N GLU A 402 -28.42 -3.10 1.00
CA GLU A 402 -28.25 -4.50 0.62
C GLU A 402 -27.84 -5.30 1.85
N MET A 403 -28.61 -6.36 2.08
CA MET A 403 -28.45 -7.31 3.16
C MET A 403 -27.11 -8.01 2.98
N LYS A 404 -26.09 -7.59 3.76
CA LYS A 404 -24.82 -8.30 3.85
C LYS A 404 -25.09 -9.70 4.36
N SER A 405 -24.82 -10.69 3.54
CA SER A 405 -24.55 -12.06 3.99
C SER A 405 -23.59 -11.99 5.18
N LEU A 406 -23.84 -12.82 6.18
CA LEU A 406 -22.97 -12.97 7.35
C LEU A 406 -21.59 -13.49 6.89
N ASP A 407 -20.79 -12.59 6.39
CA ASP A 407 -19.39 -12.85 6.14
C ASP A 407 -18.67 -12.78 7.50
N PHE A 408 -18.37 -13.97 8.03
CA PHE A 408 -17.59 -14.16 9.26
C PHE A 408 -16.08 -13.97 8.98
N SER A 409 -15.76 -13.05 8.06
CA SER A 409 -14.40 -12.60 7.89
C SER A 409 -14.06 -11.71 9.07
N VAL A 410 -13.09 -12.16 9.85
CA VAL A 410 -12.42 -11.42 10.90
C VAL A 410 -12.28 -9.95 10.46
N SER A 411 -13.00 -9.06 11.15
CA SER A 411 -12.86 -7.63 10.98
C SER A 411 -11.37 -7.31 11.13
N GLU A 412 -10.71 -7.11 10.00
CA GLU A 412 -9.42 -6.44 10.00
C GLU A 412 -9.69 -5.10 10.67
N ASP A 413 -9.11 -4.88 11.85
CA ASP A 413 -8.92 -3.57 12.43
C ASP A 413 -8.08 -2.79 11.41
N SER A 414 -8.73 -2.29 10.37
CA SER A 414 -8.20 -1.29 9.47
C SER A 414 -8.13 0.01 10.27
N GLU A 415 -7.20 0.09 11.22
CA GLU A 415 -6.65 1.39 11.55
C GLU A 415 -6.24 1.98 10.21
N SER A 416 -7.00 2.97 9.77
CA SER A 416 -6.69 3.79 8.61
C SER A 416 -5.28 4.32 8.82
N ALA A 417 -4.29 3.59 8.33
CA ALA A 417 -2.90 3.98 8.36
C ALA A 417 -2.78 5.20 7.45
N THR A 418 -2.99 6.38 8.03
CA THR A 418 -2.62 7.62 7.37
C THR A 418 -1.12 7.52 7.09
N PRO A 419 -0.69 7.50 5.83
CA PRO A 419 0.72 7.36 5.52
C PRO A 419 1.46 8.56 6.10
N ASP A 420 2.36 8.31 7.04
CA ASP A 420 3.26 9.34 7.58
C ASP A 420 4.27 9.69 6.47
N ILE A 421 4.03 10.83 5.80
CA ILE A 421 4.93 11.31 4.74
C ILE A 421 6.11 11.99 5.41
N LYS A 422 7.22 11.26 5.55
CA LYS A 422 8.50 11.85 5.91
C LYS A 422 9.06 12.61 4.71
N VAL A 423 8.99 13.94 4.78
CA VAL A 423 9.55 14.80 3.73
C VAL A 423 11.02 15.05 4.04
N GLU A 424 11.88 14.39 3.27
CA GLU A 424 13.32 14.60 3.29
C GLU A 424 13.76 15.20 1.96
N ILE A 425 14.58 16.24 2.01
CA ILE A 425 15.12 16.85 0.79
C ILE A 425 16.24 15.96 0.26
N THR A 426 16.07 15.48 -0.96
CA THR A 426 17.04 14.59 -1.60
C THR A 426 18.00 15.33 -2.51
N LEU A 427 19.16 14.74 -2.84
CA LEU A 427 20.08 15.30 -3.83
C LEU A 427 19.44 15.55 -5.20
N PRO A 428 18.59 14.67 -5.76
CA PRO A 428 17.81 14.95 -6.96
C PRO A 428 16.96 16.24 -6.87
N ASP A 429 16.31 16.52 -5.73
CA ASP A 429 15.47 17.71 -5.55
C ASP A 429 16.31 18.97 -5.64
N ILE A 430 17.51 18.96 -5.05
CA ILE A 430 18.46 20.07 -5.11
C ILE A 430 18.92 20.29 -6.56
N LEU A 431 19.28 19.24 -7.29
CA LEU A 431 19.68 19.34 -8.69
C LEU A 431 18.54 19.88 -9.58
N GLN A 432 17.31 19.44 -9.33
CA GLN A 432 16.13 19.96 -10.01
C GLN A 432 15.89 21.44 -9.68
N LEU A 433 16.06 21.87 -8.43
CA LEU A 433 15.98 23.28 -8.05
C LEU A 433 16.97 24.13 -8.84
N TYR A 434 18.23 23.70 -8.93
CA TYR A 434 19.25 24.46 -9.68
C TYR A 434 18.91 24.52 -11.17
N THR A 435 18.46 23.44 -11.78
CA THR A 435 18.07 23.41 -13.20
C THR A 435 16.86 24.32 -13.50
N ILE A 436 15.81 24.22 -12.69
CA ILE A 436 14.61 25.06 -12.80
C ILE A 436 14.97 26.54 -12.49
N GLY A 437 15.69 26.79 -11.41
CA GLY A 437 16.05 28.13 -10.98
C GLY A 437 16.94 28.86 -12.02
N PHE A 438 17.93 28.18 -12.59
CA PHE A 438 18.75 28.77 -13.65
C PHE A 438 17.93 28.99 -14.93
N SER A 439 17.00 28.15 -15.27
CA SER A 439 16.08 28.36 -16.40
C SER A 439 15.19 29.57 -16.18
N ILE A 440 14.62 29.74 -14.99
CA ILE A 440 13.84 30.94 -14.61
C ILE A 440 14.69 32.22 -14.74
N ILE A 441 15.90 32.20 -14.21
CA ILE A 441 16.82 33.34 -14.28
C ILE A 441 17.16 33.70 -15.73
N PHE A 442 17.49 32.69 -16.56
CA PHE A 442 17.80 32.89 -17.97
C PHE A 442 16.65 33.53 -18.73
N ILE A 443 15.42 32.98 -18.57
CA ILE A 443 14.20 33.52 -19.18
C ILE A 443 13.95 34.94 -18.70
N SER A 444 14.03 35.21 -17.40
CA SER A 444 13.75 36.52 -16.80
C SER A 444 14.76 37.60 -17.25
N VAL A 445 16.05 37.25 -17.30
CA VAL A 445 17.10 38.15 -17.81
C VAL A 445 16.90 38.46 -19.29
N THR A 446 16.50 37.45 -20.08
CA THR A 446 16.25 37.66 -21.52
C THR A 446 15.06 38.60 -21.74
N ILE A 447 13.91 38.35 -21.06
CA ILE A 447 12.72 39.21 -21.13
C ILE A 447 13.06 40.64 -20.70
N SER A 448 13.73 40.81 -19.56
CA SER A 448 14.14 42.11 -19.04
C SER A 448 15.05 42.88 -20.01
N SER A 449 16.01 42.16 -20.61
CA SER A 449 16.96 42.77 -21.52
C SER A 449 16.33 43.22 -22.84
N ILE A 450 15.39 42.43 -23.38
CA ILE A 450 14.62 42.81 -24.55
C ILE A 450 13.81 44.09 -24.24
N SER A 451 13.13 44.12 -23.10
CA SER A 451 12.36 45.29 -22.66
C SER A 451 13.20 46.56 -22.54
N VAL A 452 14.38 46.46 -21.95
CA VAL A 452 15.31 47.61 -21.78
C VAL A 452 15.88 48.06 -23.13
N MET A 453 16.21 47.13 -24.04
CA MET A 453 16.75 47.46 -25.37
C MET A 453 15.71 48.07 -26.32
N ILE A 454 14.44 47.74 -26.20
CA ILE A 454 13.34 48.32 -26.98
C ILE A 454 13.07 49.76 -26.51
N THR A 455 13.19 50.04 -25.20
CA THR A 455 12.93 51.37 -24.62
C THR A 455 14.10 52.34 -24.82
N SER A 456 15.26 51.85 -25.26
CA SER A 456 16.46 52.66 -25.51
C SER A 456 16.60 53.16 -26.98
N TYR A 457 15.60 52.91 -27.80
CA TYR A 457 15.39 53.52 -29.10
C TYR A 457 14.32 54.60 -28.99
#